data_ccb394dda299bd80c8077dc116008f25
#
_entry.id   ccb394dda299bd80c8077dc116008f25
#
_cell.length_a   1.000
_cell.length_b   1.000
_cell.length_c   1.000
_cell.angle_alpha   90.00
_cell.angle_beta   90.00
_cell.angle_gamma   90.00
#
_symmetry.space_group_name_H-M   'P 1'
#
loop_
_entity.id
_entity.type
_entity.pdbx_description
1 polymer ?
#
loop_
_entity_poly.entity_id
_entity_poly.type
_entity_poly.pdbx_seq_one_letter_code
_entity_poly.pdbx_strand_id
1 'polypeptide(L)' 'MNLEDLSVGLNVLLDTGDLAEVLSINDGEQTVRICYLDAMGQPELVGSEVWLSVDEVIAIDMGSHSEGRT' A
#
# COMPACT_ATOMS: atom_id res chain seq x y z
N MET A 1 3.79 5.15 9.39
CA MET A 1 4.92 5.16 8.42
C MET A 1 5.09 6.55 7.85
N ASN A 2 6.30 6.94 7.55
CA ASN A 2 6.55 8.26 6.97
C ASN A 2 6.37 8.23 5.46
N LEU A 3 5.79 9.30 4.92
CA LEU A 3 5.58 9.40 3.49
C LEU A 3 6.87 9.29 2.68
N GLU A 4 7.96 9.82 3.21
CA GLU A 4 9.23 9.80 2.49
C GLU A 4 9.80 8.40 2.33
N ASP A 5 9.27 7.43 3.09
CA ASP A 5 9.66 6.04 2.96
C ASP A 5 8.89 5.32 1.86
N LEU A 6 7.89 5.99 1.28
CA LEU A 6 7.02 5.39 0.28
C LEU A 6 7.36 5.95 -1.10
N SER A 7 7.09 5.14 -2.12
CA SER A 7 7.26 5.53 -3.52
C SER A 7 6.11 4.94 -4.33
N VAL A 8 5.76 5.62 -5.40
CA VAL A 8 4.79 5.10 -6.35
C VAL A 8 5.29 3.76 -6.88
N GLY A 9 4.40 2.78 -6.89
CA GLY A 9 4.71 1.44 -7.35
C GLY A 9 5.06 0.45 -6.25
N LEU A 10 5.28 0.93 -5.01
CA LEU A 10 5.55 0.03 -3.89
C LEU A 10 4.29 -0.70 -3.46
N ASN A 11 4.45 -1.93 -3.04
CA ASN A 11 3.38 -2.68 -2.39
C ASN A 11 3.49 -2.47 -0.89
N VAL A 12 2.37 -2.25 -0.23
CA VAL A 12 2.35 -1.94 1.20
C VAL A 12 1.31 -2.79 1.90
N LEU A 13 1.53 -2.99 3.20
CA LEU A 13 0.59 -3.66 4.08
C LEU A 13 -0.16 -2.60 4.89
N LEU A 14 -1.48 -2.70 4.90
CA LEU A 14 -2.33 -1.77 5.62
C LEU A 14 -2.64 -2.30 7.02
N ASP A 15 -3.11 -1.41 7.89
CA ASP A 15 -3.42 -1.78 9.28
C ASP A 15 -4.57 -2.77 9.38
N THR A 16 -5.35 -2.92 8.33
CA THR A 16 -6.41 -3.92 8.24
C THR A 16 -5.89 -5.30 7.86
N GLY A 17 -4.63 -5.40 7.47
CA GLY A 17 -4.04 -6.64 6.97
C GLY A 17 -4.11 -6.79 5.46
N ASP A 18 -4.69 -5.81 4.79
CA ASP A 18 -4.83 -5.85 3.33
C ASP A 18 -3.53 -5.41 2.65
N LEU A 19 -3.32 -5.88 1.43
CA LEU A 19 -2.19 -5.46 0.61
C LEU A 19 -2.66 -4.48 -0.45
N ALA A 20 -1.81 -3.51 -0.76
CA ALA A 20 -2.14 -2.49 -1.74
C ALA A 20 -0.89 -1.98 -2.43
N GLU A 21 -1.09 -1.38 -3.60
CA GLU A 21 0.00 -0.74 -4.34
C GLU A 21 -0.17 0.77 -4.26
N VAL A 22 0.92 1.48 -4.02
CA VAL A 22 0.91 2.93 -3.96
C VAL A 22 0.85 3.49 -5.38
N LEU A 23 -0.19 4.28 -5.66
CA LEU A 23 -0.39 4.90 -6.98
C LEU A 23 0.02 6.36 -7.00
N SER A 24 -0.23 7.08 -5.91
CA SER A 24 0.09 8.51 -5.81
C SER A 24 0.34 8.86 -4.35
N ILE A 25 1.08 9.95 -4.15
CA ILE A 25 1.43 10.43 -2.81
C ILE A 25 1.09 11.90 -2.73
N ASN A 26 0.44 12.32 -1.64
CA ASN A 26 0.13 13.71 -1.38
C ASN A 26 0.84 14.14 -0.10
N ASP A 27 1.99 14.80 -0.25
CA ASP A 27 2.80 15.26 0.89
C ASP A 27 2.06 16.27 1.74
N GLY A 28 1.28 17.13 1.12
CA GLY A 28 0.61 18.21 1.83
C GLY A 28 -0.40 17.71 2.83
N GLU A 29 -1.06 16.59 2.52
CA GLU A 29 -2.09 16.03 3.39
C GLU A 29 -1.67 14.73 4.06
N GLN A 30 -0.47 14.26 3.79
CA GLN A 30 0.04 13.02 4.37
C GLN A 30 -0.87 11.85 4.02
N THR A 31 -1.30 11.81 2.75
CA THR A 31 -2.18 10.74 2.27
C THR A 31 -1.55 10.06 1.06
N VAL A 32 -2.01 8.83 0.81
CA VAL A 32 -1.56 8.05 -0.33
C VAL A 32 -2.77 7.48 -1.04
N ARG A 33 -2.72 7.48 -2.37
CA ARG A 33 -3.72 6.79 -3.16
C ARG A 33 -3.21 5.40 -3.42
N ILE A 34 -4.03 4.41 -3.11
CA ILE A 34 -3.63 3.02 -3.26
C ILE A 34 -4.66 2.26 -4.09
N CYS A 35 -4.19 1.16 -4.66
CA CYS A 35 -5.05 0.18 -5.32
C CYS A 35 -4.94 -1.11 -4.52
N TYR A 36 -6.08 -1.64 -4.07
CA TYR A 36 -6.08 -2.88 -3.30
C TYR A 36 -5.62 -4.05 -4.17
N LEU A 37 -4.63 -4.78 -3.68
CA LEU A 37 -4.13 -5.98 -4.35
C LEU A 37 -4.70 -7.25 -3.72
N ASP A 38 -4.96 -7.22 -2.40
CA ASP A 38 -5.52 -8.35 -1.67
C ASP A 38 -6.28 -7.79 -0.49
N ALA A 39 -7.52 -8.23 -0.33
CA ALA A 39 -8.39 -7.78 0.76
C ALA A 39 -9.16 -8.99 1.24
N MET A 40 -8.58 -9.71 2.19
CA MET A 40 -9.08 -11.03 2.61
C MET A 40 -10.51 -11.02 3.13
N GLY A 41 -10.87 -9.95 3.84
CA GLY A 41 -12.22 -9.85 4.38
C GLY A 41 -13.23 -9.25 3.41
N GLN A 42 -12.75 -8.61 2.34
CA GLN A 42 -13.60 -7.91 1.40
C GLN A 42 -13.02 -8.01 0.00
N PRO A 43 -13.11 -9.21 -0.62
CA PRO A 43 -12.50 -9.41 -1.94
C PRO A 43 -13.00 -8.46 -3.02
N GLU A 44 -14.17 -7.86 -2.83
CA GLU A 44 -14.71 -6.88 -3.78
C GLU A 44 -13.88 -5.59 -3.80
N LEU A 45 -13.02 -5.36 -2.81
CA LEU A 45 -12.15 -4.19 -2.81
C LEU A 45 -10.97 -4.32 -3.75
N VAL A 46 -10.59 -5.55 -4.11
CA VAL A 46 -9.42 -5.77 -4.98
C VAL A 46 -9.61 -5.03 -6.29
N GLY A 47 -8.62 -4.20 -6.64
CA GLY A 47 -8.68 -3.35 -7.81
C GLY A 47 -9.26 -1.97 -7.57
N SER A 48 -9.83 -1.72 -6.38
CA SER A 48 -10.37 -0.41 -6.03
C SER A 48 -9.26 0.55 -5.65
N GLU A 49 -9.44 1.82 -5.98
CA GLU A 49 -8.47 2.87 -5.68
C GLU A 49 -9.08 3.84 -4.68
N VAL A 50 -8.38 4.07 -3.59
CA VAL A 50 -8.82 4.99 -2.55
C VAL A 50 -7.65 5.78 -2.01
N TRP A 51 -7.95 6.94 -1.38
CA TRP A 51 -6.98 7.73 -0.65
C TRP A 51 -7.03 7.34 0.81
N LEU A 52 -5.86 7.08 1.40
CA LEU A 52 -5.73 6.71 2.81
C LEU A 52 -4.72 7.63 3.48
N SER A 53 -4.89 7.81 4.80
CA SER A 53 -3.84 8.44 5.59
C SER A 53 -2.60 7.55 5.59
N VAL A 54 -1.42 8.17 5.55
CA VAL A 54 -0.17 7.42 5.61
C VAL A 54 -0.09 6.58 6.89
N ASP A 55 -0.80 6.98 7.94
CA ASP A 55 -0.82 6.25 9.21
C ASP A 55 -1.46 4.87 9.08
N GLU A 56 -2.25 4.64 8.03
CA GLU A 56 -2.87 3.33 7.81
C GLU A 56 -1.93 2.34 7.14
N VAL A 57 -0.79 2.82 6.66
CA VAL A 57 0.24 1.96 6.08
C VAL A 57 1.20 1.56 7.18
N ILE A 58 1.27 0.26 7.47
CA ILE A 58 2.08 -0.21 8.60
C ILE A 58 3.41 -0.82 8.18
N ALA A 59 3.55 -1.22 6.93
CA ALA A 59 4.78 -1.85 6.46
C ALA A 59 4.86 -1.80 4.95
N ILE A 60 6.07 -1.87 4.43
CA ILE A 60 6.31 -2.04 3.00
C ILE A 60 6.46 -3.53 2.76
N ASP A 61 5.71 -4.04 1.78
CA ASP A 61 5.82 -5.44 1.40
C ASP A 61 7.01 -5.60 0.46
N MET A 62 8.09 -6.07 0.98
CA MET A 62 9.32 -6.28 0.21
C MET A 62 9.26 -7.55 -0.64
N GLY A 63 8.22 -8.29 -0.51
CA GLY A 63 7.85 -9.34 -1.40
C GLY A 63 8.79 -10.41 -1.48
N SER A 64 8.87 -10.40 -1.66
CA SER A 64 9.31 -11.23 -2.15
C SER A 64 10.28 -11.54 -3.13
N HIS A 65 10.27 -11.10 -3.21
CA HIS A 65 10.97 -11.05 -3.71
C HIS A 65 11.61 -11.75 -4.11
N SER A 66 11.45 -11.92 -4.33
CA SER A 66 11.93 -12.48 -4.51
C SER A 66 12.68 -12.77 -4.76
N GLU A 67 12.84 -12.87 -4.63
CA GLU A 67 13.64 -13.03 -4.64
C GLU A 67 14.29 -13.58 -4.82
N GLY A 68 14.21 -13.78 -4.86
CA GLY A 68 14.96 -14.12 -4.83
C GLY A 68 15.48 -14.61 -5.49
N ARG A 69 15.62 -14.63 -5.66
CA ARG A 69 16.25 -14.87 -6.22
C ARG A 69 16.84 -14.95 -6.57
N THR A 70 16.79 -14.99 -6.66
CA THR A 70 17.50 -15.00 -7.00
C THR A 70 17.95 -15.06 -7.15
#